data_a90344e3f6492c5d274e2426de23d2d7
#
_entry.id   a90344e3f6492c5d274e2426de23d2d7
#
_cell.length_a   1.000
_cell.length_b   1.000
_cell.length_c   1.000
_cell.angle_alpha   90.00
_cell.angle_beta   90.00
_cell.angle_gamma   90.00
#
_symmetry.space_group_name_H-M   'P 1'
#
loop_
_entity.id
_entity.type
_entity.pdbx_description
1 polymer ?
#
loop_
_entity_poly.entity_id
_entity_poly.type
_entity_poly.pdbx_seq_one_letter_code
_entity_poly.pdbx_strand_id
1 'polypeptide(L)'
;PTLAQHAAFIVKNMGGDAEWLREDFYTLQAFVAKYLNFHRHKATGLIYWETDEAIGVDNDPSTFYRPHGSSGSIFLNCLMYKELQAMAYLADCLNLTDISIFFEKEAETLKTNIRKHCWDERDRFYYSVDLNLLPVEKPDIKGLYPGDLYLHVGQPRTYDCLIQRFSVWSGFMAMWAQVATPEQARQMVQI
;
A
#
# COMPACT_ATOMS: atom_id res chain seq x y z
N PRO A 1 6.61 5.26 6.52
CA PRO A 1 7.87 4.95 5.81
C PRO A 1 8.17 6.06 4.80
N THR A 2 9.25 6.80 5.04
CA THR A 2 9.70 7.91 4.18
C THR A 2 11.24 8.05 4.18
N LEU A 3 11.92 7.11 4.83
CA LEU A 3 13.35 7.22 5.07
C LEU A 3 14.16 7.12 3.76
N ALA A 4 13.83 6.16 2.90
CA ALA A 4 14.46 6.04 1.59
C ALA A 4 14.14 7.24 0.68
N GLN A 5 12.94 7.80 0.79
CA GLN A 5 12.55 9.00 0.04
C GLN A 5 13.42 10.20 0.43
N HIS A 6 13.69 10.39 1.73
CA HIS A 6 14.58 11.46 2.17
C HIS A 6 16.03 11.23 1.72
N ALA A 7 16.54 10.01 1.82
CA ALA A 7 17.87 9.68 1.30
C ALA A 7 17.96 9.93 -0.22
N ALA A 8 16.96 9.48 -0.98
CA ALA A 8 16.90 9.72 -2.41
C ALA A 8 16.81 11.21 -2.78
N PHE A 9 16.10 12.00 -1.97
CA PHE A 9 16.05 13.46 -2.15
C PHE A 9 17.44 14.08 -1.98
N ILE A 10 18.19 13.67 -0.93
CA ILE A 10 19.56 14.13 -0.70
C ILE A 10 20.45 13.75 -1.88
N VAL A 11 20.46 12.47 -2.28
CA VAL A 11 21.28 11.96 -3.39
C VAL A 11 20.98 12.72 -4.70
N LYS A 12 19.71 12.98 -5.00
CA LYS A 12 19.34 13.78 -6.19
C LYS A 12 19.94 15.20 -6.16
N ASN A 13 19.92 15.84 -4.98
CA ASN A 13 20.50 17.18 -4.83
C ASN A 13 22.04 17.18 -4.82
N MET A 14 22.65 16.04 -4.59
CA MET A 14 24.12 15.83 -4.68
C MET A 14 24.54 15.33 -6.08
N GLY A 15 23.69 15.47 -7.08
CA GLY A 15 24.01 15.08 -8.46
C GLY A 15 24.06 13.56 -8.68
N GLY A 16 23.43 12.77 -7.81
CA GLY A 16 23.38 11.31 -7.89
C GLY A 16 24.45 10.59 -7.04
N ASP A 17 25.28 11.33 -6.32
CA ASP A 17 26.28 10.71 -5.43
C ASP A 17 25.61 10.09 -4.21
N ALA A 18 25.57 8.76 -4.22
CA ALA A 18 25.02 7.93 -3.13
C ALA A 18 26.10 7.20 -2.31
N GLU A 19 27.39 7.43 -2.57
CA GLU A 19 28.47 6.63 -1.96
C GLU A 19 28.48 6.72 -0.43
N TRP A 20 28.10 7.87 0.12
CA TRP A 20 27.96 8.07 1.57
C TRP A 20 26.94 7.13 2.23
N LEU A 21 25.99 6.58 1.46
CA LEU A 21 24.93 5.68 1.94
C LEU A 21 25.32 4.19 1.85
N ARG A 22 26.41 3.85 1.18
CA ARG A 22 26.76 2.45 0.83
C ARG A 22 26.79 1.50 2.02
N GLU A 23 27.37 1.93 3.12
CA GLU A 23 27.46 1.09 4.32
C GLU A 23 26.09 0.90 5.01
N ASP A 24 25.25 1.94 5.01
CA ASP A 24 23.93 1.93 5.65
C ASP A 24 22.79 1.47 4.71
N PHE A 25 23.06 1.27 3.44
CA PHE A 25 22.05 0.92 2.46
C PHE A 25 21.28 -0.37 2.81
N TYR A 26 21.98 -1.38 3.29
CA TYR A 26 21.36 -2.65 3.69
C TYR A 26 20.50 -2.53 4.95
N THR A 27 20.83 -1.61 5.84
CA THR A 27 19.98 -1.27 7.00
C THR A 27 18.68 -0.62 6.53
N LEU A 28 18.78 0.31 5.59
CA LEU A 28 17.62 0.94 4.97
C LEU A 28 16.76 -0.09 4.21
N GLN A 29 17.40 -1.00 3.46
CA GLN A 29 16.73 -2.11 2.78
C GLN A 29 15.97 -3.00 3.77
N ALA A 30 16.59 -3.38 4.89
CA ALA A 30 15.96 -4.20 5.93
C ALA A 30 14.74 -3.50 6.54
N PHE A 31 14.81 -2.19 6.75
CA PHE A 31 13.67 -1.39 7.22
C PHE A 31 12.48 -1.47 6.25
N VAL A 32 12.72 -1.30 4.95
CA VAL A 32 11.66 -1.38 3.92
C VAL A 32 11.15 -2.81 3.78
N ALA A 33 12.06 -3.80 3.79
CA ALA A 33 11.71 -5.21 3.71
C ALA A 33 10.82 -5.69 4.86
N LYS A 34 10.91 -5.07 6.05
CA LYS A 34 9.99 -5.35 7.17
C LYS A 34 8.54 -5.16 6.77
N TYR A 35 8.21 -4.06 6.08
CA TYR A 35 6.84 -3.82 5.61
C TYR A 35 6.41 -4.87 4.59
N LEU A 36 7.27 -5.20 3.63
CA LEU A 36 6.96 -6.18 2.61
C LEU A 36 6.75 -7.59 3.18
N ASN A 37 7.48 -7.97 4.21
CA ASN A 37 7.46 -9.32 4.76
C ASN A 37 6.41 -9.51 5.86
N PHE A 38 6.14 -8.50 6.68
CA PHE A 38 5.33 -8.64 7.89
C PHE A 38 4.03 -7.84 7.87
N HIS A 39 3.92 -6.81 7.03
CA HIS A 39 2.77 -5.93 6.97
C HIS A 39 2.02 -6.00 5.62
N ARG A 40 2.26 -7.05 4.85
CA ARG A 40 1.58 -7.25 3.57
C ARG A 40 0.41 -8.21 3.71
N HIS A 41 -0.77 -7.75 3.34
CA HIS A 41 -1.96 -8.59 3.29
C HIS A 41 -1.90 -9.55 2.08
N LYS A 42 -1.95 -10.86 2.33
CA LYS A 42 -1.70 -11.89 1.31
C LYS A 42 -2.69 -11.83 0.13
N ALA A 43 -3.97 -11.59 0.40
CA ALA A 43 -5.01 -11.64 -0.63
C ALA A 43 -5.00 -10.40 -1.55
N THR A 44 -4.63 -9.22 -1.05
CA THR A 44 -4.64 -7.98 -1.82
C THR A 44 -3.26 -7.49 -2.22
N GLY A 45 -2.22 -7.94 -1.52
CA GLY A 45 -0.87 -7.38 -1.65
C GLY A 45 -0.71 -5.97 -1.10
N LEU A 46 -1.76 -5.41 -0.48
CA LEU A 46 -1.68 -4.11 0.18
C LEU A 46 -0.91 -4.19 1.48
N ILE A 47 -0.26 -3.09 1.82
CA ILE A 47 0.44 -2.92 3.10
C ILE A 47 -0.52 -2.34 4.13
N TYR A 48 -0.46 -2.82 5.37
CA TYR A 48 -1.30 -2.34 6.46
C TYR A 48 -0.47 -1.81 7.63
N TRP A 49 -1.04 -0.90 8.39
CA TRP A 49 -0.55 -0.53 9.71
C TRP A 49 -0.91 -1.59 10.73
N GLU A 50 0.00 -1.89 11.63
CA GLU A 50 -0.29 -2.81 12.72
C GLU A 50 -1.22 -2.16 13.75
N THR A 51 -0.94 -0.90 14.08
CA THR A 51 -1.73 -0.10 15.02
C THR A 51 -2.03 1.28 14.44
N ASP A 52 -3.04 1.93 15.00
CA ASP A 52 -3.39 3.32 14.66
C ASP A 52 -2.27 4.31 15.01
N GLU A 53 -1.57 4.09 16.11
CA GLU A 53 -0.48 4.94 16.59
C GLU A 53 0.70 5.01 15.60
N ALA A 54 0.85 4.02 14.75
CA ALA A 54 1.95 3.96 13.79
C ALA A 54 1.80 4.91 12.59
N ILE A 55 0.61 5.46 12.35
CA ILE A 55 0.33 6.21 11.12
C ILE A 55 0.81 7.65 11.14
N GLY A 56 0.94 8.26 12.31
CA GLY A 56 1.31 9.67 12.46
C GLY A 56 0.25 10.66 11.98
N VAL A 57 -0.96 10.17 11.69
CA VAL A 57 -2.16 10.97 11.38
C VAL A 57 -3.22 10.59 12.38
N ASP A 58 -3.30 11.36 13.44
CA ASP A 58 -4.20 11.07 14.55
C ASP A 58 -5.66 11.06 14.08
N ASN A 59 -6.41 10.08 14.58
CA ASN A 59 -7.83 9.91 14.30
C ASN A 59 -8.17 9.71 12.80
N ASP A 60 -7.29 9.10 12.00
CA ASP A 60 -7.64 8.71 10.64
C ASP A 60 -8.84 7.74 10.68
N PRO A 61 -9.99 8.09 10.09
CA PRO A 61 -11.18 7.23 10.13
C PRO A 61 -10.97 5.85 9.52
N SER A 62 -9.94 5.67 8.71
CA SER A 62 -9.62 4.38 8.10
C SER A 62 -8.89 3.42 9.04
N THR A 63 -8.31 3.94 10.12
CA THR A 63 -7.53 3.15 11.08
C THR A 63 -8.01 3.31 12.52
N PHE A 64 -8.52 4.48 12.87
CA PHE A 64 -8.92 4.83 14.23
C PHE A 64 -10.02 3.90 14.78
N TYR A 65 -9.78 3.30 15.94
CA TYR A 65 -10.65 2.30 16.57
C TYR A 65 -10.96 1.07 15.70
N ARG A 66 -10.11 0.75 14.75
CA ARG A 66 -10.23 -0.48 13.98
C ARG A 66 -9.32 -1.57 14.54
N PRO A 67 -9.63 -2.86 14.33
CA PRO A 67 -8.74 -3.94 14.71
C PRO A 67 -7.35 -3.80 14.10
N HIS A 68 -6.34 -4.26 14.81
CA HIS A 68 -4.96 -4.26 14.31
C HIS A 68 -4.86 -4.98 12.95
N GLY A 69 -4.11 -4.41 12.04
CA GLY A 69 -3.89 -4.97 10.71
C GLY A 69 -5.12 -5.05 9.81
N SER A 70 -6.24 -4.40 10.17
CA SER A 70 -7.50 -4.49 9.43
C SER A 70 -7.65 -3.49 8.29
N SER A 71 -6.76 -2.52 8.19
CA SER A 71 -6.88 -1.45 7.19
C SER A 71 -5.72 -1.46 6.19
N GLY A 72 -6.03 -1.69 4.92
CA GLY A 72 -5.15 -1.38 3.80
C GLY A 72 -5.21 0.12 3.51
N SER A 73 -4.54 0.92 4.34
CA SER A 73 -4.58 2.38 4.25
C SER A 73 -4.03 2.88 2.92
N ILE A 74 -4.83 3.68 2.20
CA ILE A 74 -4.37 4.31 0.95
C ILE A 74 -3.17 5.23 1.19
N PHE A 75 -3.16 5.93 2.34
CA PHE A 75 -2.04 6.77 2.74
C PHE A 75 -0.74 5.98 2.86
N LEU A 76 -0.74 4.89 3.64
CA LEU A 76 0.44 4.03 3.80
C LEU A 76 0.90 3.45 2.47
N ASN A 77 -0.04 2.93 1.67
CA ASN A 77 0.31 2.26 0.42
C ASN A 77 0.92 3.23 -0.60
N CYS A 78 0.46 4.47 -0.64
CA CYS A 78 1.08 5.51 -1.47
C CYS A 78 2.48 5.89 -0.97
N LEU A 79 2.68 6.02 0.35
CA LEU A 79 4.01 6.22 0.92
C LEU A 79 4.96 5.06 0.61
N MET A 80 4.49 3.82 0.78
CA MET A 80 5.30 2.62 0.48
C MET A 80 5.64 2.53 -1.01
N TYR A 81 4.73 2.85 -1.90
CA TYR A 81 5.04 2.91 -3.32
C TYR A 81 6.20 3.87 -3.62
N LYS A 82 6.16 5.08 -3.03
CA LYS A 82 7.26 6.05 -3.18
C LYS A 82 8.55 5.60 -2.51
N GLU A 83 8.43 4.89 -1.38
CA GLU A 83 9.58 4.32 -0.66
C GLU A 83 10.29 3.25 -1.51
N LEU A 84 9.51 2.37 -2.17
CA LEU A 84 10.05 1.36 -3.08
C LEU A 84 10.72 1.97 -4.31
N GLN A 85 10.12 3.00 -4.89
CA GLN A 85 10.75 3.77 -5.98
C GLN A 85 12.07 4.42 -5.54
N ALA A 86 12.10 4.97 -4.33
CA ALA A 86 13.31 5.57 -3.77
C ALA A 86 14.41 4.52 -3.55
N MET A 87 14.05 3.33 -3.04
CA MET A 87 15.00 2.23 -2.90
C MET A 87 15.58 1.77 -4.24
N ALA A 88 14.75 1.65 -5.27
CA ALA A 88 15.20 1.31 -6.61
C ALA A 88 16.21 2.35 -7.15
N TYR A 89 15.88 3.62 -7.02
CA TYR A 89 16.77 4.72 -7.44
C TYR A 89 18.10 4.72 -6.66
N LEU A 90 18.07 4.56 -5.34
CA LEU A 90 19.30 4.51 -4.52
C LEU A 90 20.16 3.29 -4.86
N ALA A 91 19.54 2.13 -5.10
CA ALA A 91 20.25 0.93 -5.53
C ALA A 91 20.92 1.14 -6.88
N ASP A 92 20.26 1.80 -7.82
CA ASP A 92 20.81 2.13 -9.14
C ASP A 92 22.01 3.07 -9.00
N CYS A 93 21.91 4.14 -8.21
CA CYS A 93 23.02 5.05 -7.93
C CYS A 93 24.24 4.35 -7.30
N LEU A 94 24.02 3.26 -6.55
CA LEU A 94 25.05 2.44 -5.94
C LEU A 94 25.54 1.28 -6.82
N ASN A 95 25.04 1.17 -8.07
CA ASN A 95 25.30 0.07 -9.01
C ASN A 95 24.86 -1.31 -8.49
N LEU A 96 23.81 -1.38 -7.68
CA LEU A 96 23.21 -2.60 -7.14
C LEU A 96 22.02 -3.03 -8.01
N THR A 97 22.30 -3.41 -9.26
CA THR A 97 21.30 -3.61 -10.33
C THR A 97 20.21 -4.62 -9.96
N ASP A 98 20.55 -5.76 -9.37
CA ASP A 98 19.55 -6.79 -9.00
C ASP A 98 18.59 -6.28 -7.93
N ILE A 99 19.08 -5.47 -7.00
CA ILE A 99 18.28 -4.86 -5.94
C ILE A 99 17.38 -3.76 -6.53
N SER A 100 17.90 -2.97 -7.46
CA SER A 100 17.11 -1.96 -8.18
C SER A 100 15.92 -2.61 -8.89
N ILE A 101 16.16 -3.63 -9.70
CA ILE A 101 15.12 -4.38 -10.42
C ILE A 101 14.08 -4.99 -9.46
N PHE A 102 14.53 -5.53 -8.33
CA PHE A 102 13.62 -6.06 -7.30
C PHE A 102 12.65 -4.98 -6.79
N PHE A 103 13.16 -3.82 -6.40
CA PHE A 103 12.32 -2.76 -5.85
C PHE A 103 11.42 -2.10 -6.90
N GLU A 104 11.86 -1.99 -8.16
CA GLU A 104 11.01 -1.55 -9.26
C GLU A 104 9.81 -2.47 -9.46
N LYS A 105 10.04 -3.78 -9.47
CA LYS A 105 8.98 -4.78 -9.59
C LYS A 105 8.01 -4.73 -8.41
N GLU A 106 8.51 -4.61 -7.19
CA GLU A 106 7.69 -4.47 -5.99
C GLU A 106 6.83 -3.19 -6.03
N ALA A 107 7.40 -2.07 -6.50
CA ALA A 107 6.68 -0.82 -6.67
C ALA A 107 5.54 -0.95 -7.68
N GLU A 108 5.78 -1.49 -8.86
CA GLU A 108 4.73 -1.67 -9.89
C GLU A 108 3.66 -2.67 -9.46
N THR A 109 4.04 -3.71 -8.73
CA THR A 109 3.09 -4.65 -8.13
C THR A 109 2.18 -3.93 -7.12
N LEU A 110 2.75 -3.14 -6.23
CA LEU A 110 1.98 -2.40 -5.22
C LEU A 110 1.07 -1.36 -5.88
N LYS A 111 1.56 -0.61 -6.86
CA LYS A 111 0.76 0.35 -7.64
C LYS A 111 -0.46 -0.32 -8.31
N THR A 112 -0.25 -1.49 -8.89
CA THR A 112 -1.34 -2.28 -9.50
C THR A 112 -2.37 -2.68 -8.45
N ASN A 113 -1.93 -3.13 -7.29
CA ASN A 113 -2.81 -3.51 -6.18
C ASN A 113 -3.59 -2.32 -5.62
N ILE A 114 -2.95 -1.17 -5.47
CA ILE A 114 -3.63 0.07 -5.04
C ILE A 114 -4.74 0.42 -6.03
N ARG A 115 -4.44 0.45 -7.32
CA ARG A 115 -5.45 0.75 -8.37
C ARG A 115 -6.61 -0.23 -8.35
N LYS A 116 -6.32 -1.51 -8.14
CA LYS A 116 -7.33 -2.57 -8.14
C LYS A 116 -8.25 -2.54 -6.93
N HIS A 117 -7.70 -2.25 -5.75
CA HIS A 117 -8.41 -2.46 -4.49
C HIS A 117 -8.87 -1.18 -3.80
N CYS A 118 -8.25 -0.04 -4.10
CA CYS A 118 -8.53 1.23 -3.41
C CYS A 118 -9.36 2.22 -4.24
N TRP A 119 -9.54 1.98 -5.55
CA TRP A 119 -10.33 2.84 -6.42
C TRP A 119 -11.81 2.51 -6.32
N ASP A 120 -12.65 3.53 -6.09
CA ASP A 120 -14.11 3.44 -6.18
C ASP A 120 -14.59 4.06 -7.50
N GLU A 121 -15.15 3.21 -8.37
CA GLU A 121 -15.69 3.65 -9.68
C GLU A 121 -16.93 4.53 -9.52
N ARG A 122 -17.71 4.33 -8.47
CA ARG A 122 -18.94 5.11 -8.22
C ARG A 122 -18.61 6.52 -7.75
N ASP A 123 -17.75 6.61 -6.72
CA ASP A 123 -17.38 7.89 -6.12
C ASP A 123 -16.23 8.57 -6.86
N ARG A 124 -15.56 7.84 -7.77
CA ARG A 124 -14.38 8.29 -8.53
C ARG A 124 -13.27 8.80 -7.63
N PHE A 125 -13.04 8.07 -6.57
CA PHE A 125 -12.08 8.44 -5.55
C PHE A 125 -11.32 7.23 -4.99
N TYR A 126 -10.15 7.48 -4.37
CA TYR A 126 -9.38 6.44 -3.72
C TYR A 126 -9.69 6.37 -2.23
N TYR A 127 -9.96 5.16 -1.75
CA TYR A 127 -10.24 4.88 -0.34
C TYR A 127 -9.32 3.81 0.22
N SER A 128 -9.19 3.78 1.55
CA SER A 128 -8.60 2.65 2.27
C SER A 128 -9.51 1.42 2.19
N VAL A 129 -8.95 0.24 2.37
CA VAL A 129 -9.67 -1.04 2.24
C VAL A 129 -9.82 -1.69 3.62
N ASP A 130 -11.01 -2.17 3.94
CA ASP A 130 -11.25 -3.04 5.08
C ASP A 130 -10.80 -4.47 4.73
N LEU A 131 -9.66 -4.88 5.24
CA LEU A 131 -9.07 -6.18 4.94
C LEU A 131 -9.83 -7.34 5.59
N ASN A 132 -10.61 -7.10 6.63
CA ASN A 132 -11.40 -8.12 7.32
C ASN A 132 -12.71 -8.43 6.59
N LEU A 133 -13.21 -7.52 5.75
CA LEU A 133 -14.46 -7.70 5.00
C LEU A 133 -14.24 -8.31 3.61
N LEU A 134 -13.01 -8.56 3.20
CA LEU A 134 -12.73 -9.18 1.91
C LEU A 134 -13.39 -10.56 1.80
N PRO A 135 -13.81 -10.97 0.59
CA PRO A 135 -14.38 -12.29 0.39
C PRO A 135 -13.44 -13.37 0.91
N VAL A 136 -13.95 -14.23 1.77
CA VAL A 136 -13.19 -15.39 2.21
C VAL A 136 -13.19 -16.41 1.08
N GLU A 137 -12.01 -16.83 0.62
CA GLU A 137 -11.92 -17.97 -0.29
C GLU A 137 -12.55 -19.17 0.39
N LYS A 138 -13.29 -19.95 -0.39
CA LYS A 138 -14.02 -21.12 0.11
C LYS A 138 -13.04 -22.05 0.83
N PRO A 139 -13.05 -22.13 2.15
CA PRO A 139 -12.19 -23.08 2.84
C PRO A 139 -12.63 -24.46 2.41
N ASP A 140 -11.68 -25.35 2.16
CA ASP A 140 -11.97 -26.78 1.94
C ASP A 140 -12.33 -27.45 3.27
N ILE A 141 -13.47 -27.06 3.84
CA ILE A 141 -14.00 -27.59 5.09
C ILE A 141 -15.03 -28.70 4.77
N LYS A 142 -14.72 -29.51 3.79
CA LYS A 142 -15.53 -30.70 3.51
C LYS A 142 -15.61 -31.56 4.77
N GLY A 143 -16.80 -31.61 5.37
CA GLY A 143 -17.13 -32.52 6.47
C GLY A 143 -17.23 -31.92 7.86
N LEU A 144 -16.96 -30.63 8.07
CA LEU A 144 -17.13 -30.00 9.39
C LEU A 144 -18.54 -29.53 9.68
N TYR A 145 -19.32 -29.15 8.66
CA TYR A 145 -20.72 -28.76 8.79
C TYR A 145 -21.54 -29.20 7.59
N PRO A 146 -22.75 -29.74 7.80
CA PRO A 146 -23.61 -30.13 6.68
C PRO A 146 -24.21 -28.90 5.96
N GLY A 147 -24.04 -28.86 4.65
CA GLY A 147 -24.81 -28.10 3.68
C GLY A 147 -24.91 -26.59 3.90
N ASP A 148 -26.01 -26.18 4.43
CA ASP A 148 -26.51 -24.79 4.34
C ASP A 148 -25.94 -23.78 5.36
N LEU A 149 -25.00 -24.17 6.19
CA LEU A 149 -24.40 -23.28 7.18
C LEU A 149 -23.32 -22.32 6.62
N TYR A 150 -23.08 -22.40 5.31
CA TYR A 150 -22.09 -21.61 4.61
C TYR A 150 -22.67 -20.39 3.91
N LEU A 151 -23.65 -19.74 4.50
CA LEU A 151 -24.39 -18.63 3.91
C LEU A 151 -23.51 -17.51 3.30
N HIS A 152 -22.27 -17.43 3.70
CA HIS A 152 -21.38 -16.37 3.25
C HIS A 152 -20.07 -16.86 2.63
N VAL A 153 -19.77 -18.13 2.66
CA VAL A 153 -18.54 -18.70 2.11
C VAL A 153 -18.67 -18.85 0.61
N GLY A 154 -17.76 -18.27 -0.13
CA GLY A 154 -17.74 -18.34 -1.59
C GLY A 154 -18.85 -17.54 -2.28
N GLN A 155 -19.67 -16.79 -1.55
CA GLN A 155 -20.61 -15.87 -2.15
C GLN A 155 -19.86 -14.64 -2.67
N PRO A 156 -20.10 -14.20 -3.90
CA PRO A 156 -19.58 -12.94 -4.38
C PRO A 156 -20.09 -11.81 -3.47
N ARG A 157 -19.18 -10.99 -2.95
CA ARG A 157 -19.62 -9.79 -2.26
C ARG A 157 -20.03 -8.76 -3.31
N THR A 158 -21.22 -8.20 -3.13
CA THR A 158 -21.78 -7.20 -4.03
C THR A 158 -21.39 -5.77 -3.62
N TYR A 159 -20.60 -5.62 -2.57
CA TYR A 159 -20.12 -4.33 -2.10
C TYR A 159 -18.59 -4.32 -2.10
N ASP A 160 -18.04 -3.17 -2.38
CA ASP A 160 -16.62 -2.92 -2.24
C ASP A 160 -16.24 -2.92 -0.75
N CYS A 161 -15.08 -3.47 -0.43
CA CYS A 161 -14.57 -3.45 0.94
C CYS A 161 -13.91 -2.10 1.28
N LEU A 162 -14.36 -1.01 0.65
CA LEU A 162 -13.81 0.32 0.82
C LEU A 162 -14.32 0.99 2.08
N ILE A 163 -13.40 1.66 2.78
CA ILE A 163 -13.72 2.48 3.94
C ILE A 163 -14.03 3.90 3.43
N GLN A 164 -15.25 4.10 3.02
CA GLN A 164 -15.76 5.36 2.44
C GLN A 164 -16.00 6.41 3.52
N ARG A 165 -15.01 6.65 4.36
CA ARG A 165 -15.04 7.70 5.35
C ARG A 165 -14.06 8.78 4.97
N PHE A 166 -14.42 10.01 5.28
CA PHE A 166 -13.65 11.18 4.87
C PHE A 166 -12.23 11.16 5.47
N SER A 167 -11.32 10.70 4.68
CA SER A 167 -9.92 11.01 4.77
C SER A 167 -9.52 11.62 3.43
N VAL A 168 -10.03 12.82 3.16
CA VAL A 168 -9.93 13.49 1.85
C VAL A 168 -8.49 13.57 1.38
N TRP A 169 -7.58 14.00 2.26
CA TRP A 169 -6.18 14.11 1.88
C TRP A 169 -5.50 12.76 1.63
N SER A 170 -5.89 11.70 2.37
CA SER A 170 -5.37 10.34 2.14
C SER A 170 -5.68 9.84 0.73
N GLY A 171 -6.89 10.11 0.22
CA GLY A 171 -7.26 9.79 -1.16
C GLY A 171 -6.42 10.55 -2.17
N PHE A 172 -6.12 11.82 -1.94
CA PHE A 172 -5.26 12.61 -2.82
C PHE A 172 -3.79 12.16 -2.83
N MET A 173 -3.37 11.38 -1.86
CA MET A 173 -2.04 10.75 -1.88
C MET A 173 -1.82 9.88 -3.11
N ALA A 174 -2.87 9.30 -3.70
CA ALA A 174 -2.77 8.54 -4.94
C ALA A 174 -2.35 9.42 -6.14
N MET A 175 -2.77 10.69 -6.15
CA MET A 175 -2.32 11.67 -7.15
C MET A 175 -0.86 12.09 -6.88
N TRP A 176 -0.54 12.45 -5.64
CA TRP A 176 0.81 12.83 -5.25
C TRP A 176 1.83 11.73 -5.56
N ALA A 177 1.49 10.49 -5.25
CA ALA A 177 2.35 9.34 -5.52
C ALA A 177 2.42 8.93 -6.99
N GLN A 178 1.60 9.54 -7.86
CA GLN A 178 1.44 9.13 -9.27
C GLN A 178 0.94 7.69 -9.43
N VAL A 179 0.18 7.23 -8.47
CA VAL A 179 -0.57 5.98 -8.54
C VAL A 179 -1.83 6.16 -9.39
N ALA A 180 -2.58 7.23 -9.16
CA ALA A 180 -3.75 7.57 -9.99
C ALA A 180 -3.34 7.75 -11.45
N THR A 181 -4.17 7.22 -12.37
CA THR A 181 -3.99 7.53 -13.79
C THR A 181 -4.35 8.98 -14.07
N PRO A 182 -3.90 9.58 -15.20
CA PRO A 182 -4.31 10.93 -15.56
C PRO A 182 -5.83 11.11 -15.64
N GLU A 183 -6.56 10.05 -16.05
CA GLU A 183 -8.02 10.07 -16.09
C GLU A 183 -8.63 10.06 -14.70
N GLN A 184 -8.18 9.16 -13.82
CA GLN A 184 -8.62 9.11 -12.43
C GLN A 184 -8.31 10.43 -11.70
N ALA A 185 -7.13 11.01 -11.91
CA ALA A 185 -6.78 12.30 -11.32
C ALA A 185 -7.73 13.43 -11.76
N ARG A 186 -8.11 13.47 -13.06
CA ARG A 186 -9.12 14.42 -13.55
C ARG A 186 -10.48 14.22 -12.89
N GLN A 187 -10.90 12.97 -12.75
CA GLN A 187 -12.18 12.66 -12.11
C GLN A 187 -12.20 13.08 -10.63
N MET A 188 -11.10 12.84 -9.90
CA MET A 188 -10.99 13.19 -8.48
C MET A 188 -11.07 14.70 -8.20
N VAL A 189 -10.69 15.56 -9.14
CA VAL A 189 -10.74 17.02 -8.95
C VAL A 189 -12.04 17.66 -9.46
N GLN A 190 -12.93 16.87 -10.03
CA GLN A 190 -14.23 17.32 -10.54
C GLN A 190 -15.41 17.04 -9.61
N ILE A 191 -15.12 16.45 -8.43
CA ILE A 191 -16.13 16.09 -7.42
C ILE A 191 -16.65 17.30 -6.65
#